data_01c4cbcdd37519acbd34611cbaf24763
#
_entry.id   01c4cbcdd37519acbd34611cbaf24763
#
_cell.length_a   1.000
_cell.length_b   1.000
_cell.length_c   1.000
_cell.angle_alpha   90.00
_cell.angle_beta   90.00
_cell.angle_gamma   90.00
#
_symmetry.space_group_name_H-M   'P 1'
#
loop_
_entity.id
_entity.type
_entity.pdbx_description
1 polymer ?
#
loop_
_entity_poly.entity_id
_entity_poly.type
_entity_poly.pdbx_seq_one_letter_code
_entity_poly.pdbx_strand_id
1 'polypeptide(L)'
;MNNNYVIAITRTCGSGATSISRILGERLGINVYDRNLLRLASDDSGINEELFARADEHMKQSLLYRISKKVYNGEIIPPDSNDFTSNDNLFNYKAKVLKELAANESFICIGRAADYILKDNPNLITIFICAPMDKCIKREMELLSFDAKKAEQHIITTDKYRAGFYKYHTGREWKNPENYDLCLNTGKFDYETCVDIIENYIKTRLAGNN
;
A
#
# COMPACT_ATOMS: atom_id res chain seq x y z
N MET A 1 18.99 -19.34 6.01
CA MET A 1 18.58 -17.99 5.55
C MET A 1 17.08 -17.89 5.72
N ASN A 2 16.56 -16.80 6.23
CA ASN A 2 15.12 -16.66 6.45
C ASN A 2 14.46 -16.50 5.06
N ASN A 3 13.63 -17.45 4.64
CA ASN A 3 12.98 -17.45 3.32
C ASN A 3 11.69 -16.61 3.31
N ASN A 4 11.55 -15.64 4.23
CA ASN A 4 10.39 -14.76 4.27
C ASN A 4 10.34 -13.90 3.00
N TYR A 5 9.14 -13.72 2.46
CA TYR A 5 8.89 -12.87 1.32
C TYR A 5 7.74 -11.89 1.61
N VAL A 6 7.75 -10.76 0.95
CA VAL A 6 6.70 -9.75 1.11
C VAL A 6 6.05 -9.47 -0.23
N ILE A 7 4.72 -9.42 -0.25
CA ILE A 7 3.94 -9.02 -1.41
C ILE A 7 3.37 -7.62 -1.15
N ALA A 8 3.94 -6.61 -1.80
CA ALA A 8 3.45 -5.22 -1.72
C ALA A 8 2.45 -4.96 -2.85
N ILE A 9 1.17 -4.77 -2.50
CA ILE A 9 0.09 -4.55 -3.46
C ILE A 9 -0.32 -3.09 -3.48
N THR A 10 -0.01 -2.39 -4.57
CA THR A 10 -0.52 -1.06 -4.90
C THR A 10 -1.75 -1.17 -5.78
N ARG A 11 -2.71 -0.25 -5.67
CA ARG A 11 -4.03 -0.43 -6.31
C ARG A 11 -4.78 0.86 -6.58
N THR A 12 -5.56 0.92 -7.65
CA THR A 12 -6.60 1.95 -7.85
C THR A 12 -7.83 1.67 -6.98
N CYS A 13 -8.60 2.72 -6.67
CA CYS A 13 -9.85 2.59 -5.93
C CYS A 13 -10.88 1.81 -6.75
N GLY A 14 -11.64 0.92 -6.13
CA GLY A 14 -12.60 0.07 -6.81
C GLY A 14 -12.02 -1.05 -7.69
N SER A 15 -10.68 -1.25 -7.70
CA SER A 15 -10.06 -2.32 -8.50
C SER A 15 -10.31 -3.75 -7.96
N GLY A 16 -10.84 -3.91 -6.75
CA GLY A 16 -11.03 -5.21 -6.11
C GLY A 16 -9.79 -5.75 -5.40
N ALA A 17 -8.68 -4.99 -5.37
CA ALA A 17 -7.41 -5.44 -4.82
C ALA A 17 -7.49 -5.92 -3.36
N THR A 18 -8.33 -5.31 -2.51
CA THR A 18 -8.49 -5.74 -1.12
C THR A 18 -9.09 -7.15 -1.02
N SER A 19 -10.10 -7.47 -1.83
CA SER A 19 -10.70 -8.81 -1.88
C SER A 19 -9.70 -9.83 -2.42
N ILE A 20 -9.01 -9.50 -3.51
CA ILE A 20 -7.96 -10.33 -4.10
C ILE A 20 -6.84 -10.60 -3.08
N SER A 21 -6.39 -9.58 -2.35
CA SER A 21 -5.35 -9.73 -1.32
C SER A 21 -5.76 -10.66 -0.18
N ARG A 22 -7.03 -10.61 0.24
CA ARG A 22 -7.56 -11.50 1.30
C ARG A 22 -7.60 -12.95 0.84
N ILE A 23 -8.16 -13.22 -0.34
CA ILE A 23 -8.20 -14.58 -0.92
C ILE A 23 -6.76 -15.11 -1.09
N LEU A 24 -5.85 -14.28 -1.61
CA LEU A 24 -4.45 -14.65 -1.77
C LEU A 24 -3.78 -14.96 -0.43
N GLY A 25 -4.01 -14.13 0.60
CA GLY A 25 -3.48 -14.35 1.94
C GLY A 25 -3.99 -15.66 2.57
N GLU A 26 -5.28 -15.95 2.42
CA GLU A 26 -5.89 -17.20 2.89
C GLU A 26 -5.27 -18.42 2.18
N ARG A 27 -5.10 -18.37 0.85
CA ARG A 27 -4.51 -19.46 0.07
C ARG A 27 -3.03 -19.71 0.39
N LEU A 28 -2.28 -18.63 0.62
CA LEU A 28 -0.84 -18.71 0.96
C LEU A 28 -0.59 -18.95 2.46
N GLY A 29 -1.63 -18.83 3.31
CA GLY A 29 -1.50 -18.95 4.76
C GLY A 29 -0.67 -17.83 5.40
N ILE A 30 -0.71 -16.62 4.83
CA ILE A 30 0.05 -15.46 5.31
C ILE A 30 -0.85 -14.27 5.66
N ASN A 31 -0.37 -13.42 6.57
CA ASN A 31 -1.09 -12.25 7.01
C ASN A 31 -1.27 -11.19 5.92
N VAL A 32 -2.40 -10.45 5.98
CA VAL A 32 -2.68 -9.32 5.09
C VAL A 32 -2.76 -8.05 5.93
N TYR A 33 -1.83 -7.12 5.70
CA TYR A 33 -1.76 -5.83 6.38
C TYR A 33 -2.30 -4.71 5.48
N ASP A 34 -3.33 -4.03 5.95
CA ASP A 34 -3.88 -2.80 5.37
C ASP A 34 -3.95 -1.73 6.48
N ARG A 35 -5.12 -1.41 7.01
CA ARG A 35 -5.28 -0.43 8.09
C ARG A 35 -4.72 -0.90 9.44
N ASN A 36 -4.74 -2.19 9.70
CA ASN A 36 -4.17 -2.78 10.90
C ASN A 36 -2.66 -2.52 11.10
N LEU A 37 -1.92 -2.19 10.02
CA LEU A 37 -0.54 -1.70 10.14
C LEU A 37 -0.44 -0.41 10.98
N LEU A 38 -1.46 0.45 10.92
CA LEU A 38 -1.50 1.71 11.67
C LEU A 38 -1.56 1.46 13.18
N ARG A 39 -2.29 0.42 13.59
CA ARG A 39 -2.34 0.00 14.99
C ARG A 39 -0.96 -0.47 15.46
N LEU A 40 -0.27 -1.29 14.67
CA LEU A 40 1.09 -1.75 15.01
C LEU A 40 2.06 -0.58 15.14
N ALA A 41 1.97 0.42 14.23
CA ALA A 41 2.80 1.62 14.32
C ALA A 41 2.42 2.49 15.55
N SER A 42 1.15 2.53 15.94
CA SER A 42 0.68 3.18 17.17
C SER A 42 1.23 2.49 18.41
N ASP A 43 1.16 1.16 18.48
CA ASP A 43 1.67 0.36 19.59
C ASP A 43 3.20 0.52 19.74
N ASP A 44 3.95 0.58 18.64
CA ASP A 44 5.40 0.75 18.65
C ASP A 44 5.84 2.17 19.07
N SER A 45 5.13 3.20 18.62
CA SER A 45 5.51 4.60 18.82
C SER A 45 4.90 5.25 20.07
N GLY A 46 3.79 4.70 20.59
CA GLY A 46 2.94 5.36 21.59
C GLY A 46 2.13 6.53 21.05
N ILE A 47 2.14 6.79 19.72
CA ILE A 47 1.34 7.83 19.07
C ILE A 47 -0.06 7.27 18.76
N ASN A 48 -1.11 8.07 19.01
CA ASN A 48 -2.49 7.67 18.74
C ASN A 48 -2.70 7.23 17.29
N GLU A 49 -3.33 6.06 17.08
CA GLU A 49 -3.61 5.47 15.77
C GLU A 49 -4.36 6.43 14.83
N GLU A 50 -5.24 7.29 15.37
CA GLU A 50 -5.97 8.28 14.59
C GLU A 50 -5.06 9.29 13.86
N LEU A 51 -3.91 9.62 14.45
CA LEU A 51 -2.94 10.51 13.80
C LEU A 51 -2.31 9.83 12.58
N PHE A 52 -2.00 8.54 12.66
CA PHE A 52 -1.54 7.76 11.53
C PHE A 52 -2.61 7.68 10.42
N ALA A 53 -3.88 7.45 10.79
CA ALA A 53 -4.98 7.41 9.84
C ALA A 53 -5.18 8.77 9.15
N ARG A 54 -5.15 9.87 9.90
CA ARG A 54 -5.25 11.24 9.36
C ARG A 54 -4.08 11.60 8.46
N ALA A 55 -2.86 11.20 8.80
CA ALA A 55 -1.69 11.42 7.98
C ALA A 55 -1.81 10.70 6.63
N ASP A 56 -2.42 9.52 6.64
CA ASP A 56 -2.68 8.74 5.43
C ASP A 56 -3.87 9.26 4.60
N GLU A 57 -4.86 9.91 5.24
CA GLU A 57 -6.10 10.36 4.59
C GLU A 57 -6.13 11.87 4.27
N HIS A 58 -5.35 12.70 4.96
CA HIS A 58 -5.47 14.15 4.92
C HIS A 58 -4.15 14.91 4.73
N MET A 59 -3.28 14.45 3.85
CA MET A 59 -2.13 15.26 3.47
C MET A 59 -2.62 16.55 2.80
N LYS A 60 -2.71 17.63 3.58
CA LYS A 60 -3.10 18.95 3.08
C LYS A 60 -2.12 19.40 2.00
N GLN A 61 -2.64 19.79 0.85
CA GLN A 61 -1.90 20.49 -0.21
C GLN A 61 -1.53 21.91 0.29
N SER A 62 -0.54 22.01 1.19
CA SER A 62 0.03 23.32 1.50
C SER A 62 1.06 23.70 0.44
N LEU A 63 1.25 25.01 0.18
CA LEU A 63 2.30 25.51 -0.72
C LEU A 63 3.71 25.07 -0.24
N LEU A 64 3.91 24.89 1.06
CA LEU A 64 5.14 24.37 1.67
C LEU A 64 5.40 22.90 1.28
N TYR A 65 4.36 22.11 1.03
CA TYR A 65 4.42 20.75 0.53
C TYR A 65 5.07 20.66 -0.86
N ARG A 66 4.97 21.69 -1.69
CA ARG A 66 5.61 21.74 -3.02
C ARG A 66 7.13 21.94 -2.97
N ILE A 67 7.67 22.41 -1.88
CA ILE A 67 9.07 22.86 -1.78
C ILE A 67 9.95 21.86 -1.03
N SER A 68 9.42 21.11 -0.08
CA SER A 68 10.20 20.12 0.68
C SER A 68 10.01 18.71 0.16
N LYS A 69 10.84 18.28 -0.77
CA LYS A 69 11.03 16.86 -1.09
C LYS A 69 11.86 16.21 0.02
N LYS A 70 11.23 15.82 1.12
CA LYS A 70 11.86 14.90 2.07
C LYS A 70 11.57 13.47 1.62
N VAL A 71 12.46 12.91 0.85
CA VAL A 71 12.50 11.46 0.60
C VAL A 71 12.77 10.77 1.94
N TYR A 72 12.06 9.67 2.19
CA TYR A 72 12.25 8.85 3.38
C TYR A 72 13.74 8.53 3.61
N ASN A 73 14.28 8.98 4.74
CA ASN A 73 15.68 8.77 5.15
C ASN A 73 15.84 7.72 6.27
N GLY A 74 14.74 7.20 6.81
CA GLY A 74 14.75 6.17 7.87
C GLY A 74 14.91 6.70 9.29
N GLU A 75 15.06 8.00 9.51
CA GLU A 75 15.23 8.58 10.84
C GLU A 75 13.90 8.72 11.58
N ILE A 76 13.87 8.25 12.82
CA ILE A 76 12.74 8.39 13.74
C ILE A 76 13.01 9.59 14.65
N ILE A 77 12.04 10.50 14.72
CA ILE A 77 12.10 11.67 15.61
C ILE A 77 11.63 11.25 17.01
N PRO A 78 12.40 11.53 18.08
CA PRO A 78 12.07 11.11 19.42
C PRO A 78 10.88 11.89 20.03
N PRO A 79 10.25 11.34 21.11
CA PRO A 79 9.04 11.91 21.73
C PRO A 79 9.15 13.33 22.27
N ASP A 80 10.33 13.79 22.60
CA ASP A 80 10.61 15.13 23.12
C ASP A 80 10.67 16.23 22.06
N SER A 81 10.59 15.85 20.79
CA SER A 81 10.60 16.81 19.66
C SER A 81 9.20 17.31 19.32
N ASN A 82 9.10 18.60 18.94
CA ASN A 82 7.87 19.19 18.40
C ASN A 82 7.37 18.52 17.12
N ASP A 83 8.26 17.85 16.38
CA ASP A 83 7.96 17.14 15.14
C ASP A 83 7.64 15.64 15.35
N PHE A 84 7.52 15.20 16.60
CA PHE A 84 7.24 13.79 16.92
C PHE A 84 6.00 13.24 16.24
N THR A 85 4.93 14.04 16.12
CA THR A 85 3.68 13.68 15.44
C THR A 85 3.59 14.21 14.01
N SER A 86 4.71 14.61 13.41
CA SER A 86 4.74 15.05 12.02
C SER A 86 4.41 13.92 11.06
N ASN A 87 3.84 14.24 9.89
CA ASN A 87 3.50 13.25 8.87
C ASN A 87 4.73 12.43 8.42
N ASP A 88 5.90 13.05 8.37
CA ASP A 88 7.15 12.38 8.00
C ASP A 88 7.56 11.36 9.07
N ASN A 89 7.45 11.72 10.35
CA ASN A 89 7.77 10.79 11.44
C ASN A 89 6.74 9.65 11.55
N LEU A 90 5.46 9.94 11.34
CA LEU A 90 4.42 8.91 11.26
C LEU A 90 4.69 7.92 10.11
N PHE A 91 5.20 8.40 8.97
CA PHE A 91 5.63 7.53 7.89
C PHE A 91 6.85 6.69 8.28
N ASN A 92 7.84 7.29 8.97
CA ASN A 92 9.04 6.61 9.43
C ASN A 92 8.73 5.48 10.42
N TYR A 93 7.80 5.67 11.36
CA TYR A 93 7.33 4.59 12.25
C TYR A 93 6.66 3.45 11.49
N LYS A 94 5.79 3.75 10.51
CA LYS A 94 5.20 2.71 9.66
C LYS A 94 6.27 1.94 8.88
N ALA A 95 7.27 2.64 8.38
CA ALA A 95 8.38 2.02 7.66
C ALA A 95 9.24 1.12 8.56
N LYS A 96 9.47 1.52 9.82
CA LYS A 96 10.14 0.70 10.83
C LYS A 96 9.39 -0.61 11.05
N VAL A 97 8.09 -0.52 11.35
CA VAL A 97 7.24 -1.70 11.58
C VAL A 97 7.21 -2.63 10.35
N LEU A 98 7.11 -2.09 9.14
CA LEU A 98 7.15 -2.90 7.92
C LEU A 98 8.48 -3.66 7.76
N LYS A 99 9.60 -3.02 8.07
CA LYS A 99 10.92 -3.67 8.01
C LYS A 99 11.08 -4.77 9.07
N GLU A 100 10.57 -4.53 10.27
CA GLU A 100 10.57 -5.52 11.35
C GLU A 100 9.69 -6.73 11.01
N LEU A 101 8.48 -6.50 10.48
CA LEU A 101 7.62 -7.58 10.00
C LEU A 101 8.31 -8.39 8.88
N ALA A 102 8.94 -7.74 7.90
CA ALA A 102 9.62 -8.40 6.80
C ALA A 102 10.82 -9.28 7.25
N ALA A 103 11.42 -8.94 8.39
CA ALA A 103 12.47 -9.77 8.98
C ALA A 103 11.92 -11.03 9.67
N ASN A 104 10.66 -11.02 10.12
CA ASN A 104 10.09 -12.05 10.98
C ASN A 104 9.07 -12.96 10.29
N GLU A 105 8.33 -12.48 9.29
CA GLU A 105 7.27 -13.24 8.64
C GLU A 105 7.12 -12.90 7.15
N SER A 106 6.44 -13.81 6.40
CA SER A 106 5.92 -13.51 5.06
C SER A 106 4.54 -12.90 5.19
N PHE A 107 4.25 -11.85 4.40
CA PHE A 107 2.94 -11.17 4.46
C PHE A 107 2.61 -10.42 3.17
N ILE A 108 1.35 -10.01 3.07
CA ILE A 108 0.86 -9.08 2.06
C ILE A 108 0.66 -7.72 2.70
N CYS A 109 1.19 -6.65 2.09
CA CYS A 109 0.91 -5.28 2.50
C CYS A 109 0.17 -4.53 1.39
N ILE A 110 -0.97 -3.90 1.75
CA ILE A 110 -1.79 -3.16 0.78
C ILE A 110 -1.48 -1.66 0.87
N GLY A 111 -0.76 -1.12 -0.12
CA GLY A 111 -0.38 0.29 -0.22
C GLY A 111 0.75 0.70 0.73
N ARG A 112 0.61 1.86 1.38
CA ARG A 112 1.56 2.42 2.38
C ARG A 112 2.97 2.69 1.84
N ALA A 113 3.14 2.69 0.51
CA ALA A 113 4.43 2.72 -0.16
C ALA A 113 5.36 1.56 0.27
N ALA A 114 4.79 0.39 0.61
CA ALA A 114 5.53 -0.79 1.06
C ALA A 114 6.53 -1.27 0.00
N ASP A 115 6.18 -1.15 -1.28
CA ASP A 115 7.05 -1.40 -2.43
C ASP A 115 8.33 -0.57 -2.40
N TYR A 116 8.23 0.69 -1.96
CA TYR A 116 9.38 1.58 -1.85
C TYR A 116 10.16 1.40 -0.54
N ILE A 117 9.45 1.24 0.57
CA ILE A 117 10.05 1.06 1.90
C ILE A 117 10.91 -0.21 1.93
N LEU A 118 10.46 -1.28 1.29
CA LEU A 118 11.10 -2.60 1.29
C LEU A 118 11.90 -2.89 0.01
N LYS A 119 12.19 -1.89 -0.82
CA LYS A 119 12.85 -2.03 -2.14
C LYS A 119 14.21 -2.77 -2.10
N ASP A 120 14.88 -2.74 -0.97
CA ASP A 120 16.17 -3.41 -0.77
C ASP A 120 16.01 -4.86 -0.24
N ASN A 121 14.78 -5.33 -0.05
CA ASN A 121 14.51 -6.72 0.32
C ASN A 121 14.53 -7.59 -0.94
N PRO A 122 15.44 -8.57 -1.07
CA PRO A 122 15.58 -9.41 -2.29
C PRO A 122 14.33 -10.28 -2.56
N ASN A 123 13.52 -10.56 -1.53
CA ASN A 123 12.30 -11.34 -1.60
C ASN A 123 11.03 -10.49 -1.65
N LEU A 124 11.16 -9.20 -1.99
CA LEU A 124 10.01 -8.35 -2.25
C LEU A 124 9.39 -8.67 -3.61
N ILE A 125 8.06 -8.76 -3.64
CA ILE A 125 7.25 -8.88 -4.85
C ILE A 125 6.30 -7.68 -4.89
N THR A 126 6.35 -6.89 -5.96
CA THR A 126 5.58 -5.65 -6.10
C THR A 126 4.50 -5.82 -7.16
N ILE A 127 3.24 -5.54 -6.78
CA ILE A 127 2.08 -5.74 -7.66
C ILE A 127 1.25 -4.46 -7.73
N PHE A 128 0.88 -4.04 -8.95
CA PHE A 128 -0.09 -2.98 -9.18
C PHE A 128 -1.39 -3.56 -9.72
N ILE A 129 -2.50 -3.32 -9.02
CA ILE A 129 -3.84 -3.80 -9.41
C ILE A 129 -4.72 -2.61 -9.81
N CYS A 130 -5.24 -2.65 -11.02
CA CYS A 130 -6.17 -1.64 -11.55
C CYS A 130 -7.40 -2.29 -12.19
N ALA A 131 -8.40 -1.47 -12.51
CA ALA A 131 -9.55 -1.85 -13.32
C ALA A 131 -10.06 -0.66 -14.14
N PRO A 132 -10.84 -0.89 -15.22
CA PRO A 132 -11.55 0.16 -15.93
C PRO A 132 -12.50 0.94 -15.00
N MET A 133 -12.68 2.24 -15.25
CA MET A 133 -13.45 3.14 -14.39
C MET A 133 -14.91 2.66 -14.20
N ASP A 134 -15.55 2.17 -15.24
CA ASP A 134 -16.92 1.63 -15.17
C ASP A 134 -17.04 0.46 -14.18
N LYS A 135 -16.05 -0.41 -14.16
CA LYS A 135 -15.98 -1.52 -13.20
C LYS A 135 -15.70 -1.05 -11.77
N CYS A 136 -14.82 -0.06 -11.61
CA CYS A 136 -14.55 0.56 -10.32
C CYS A 136 -15.81 1.24 -9.76
N ILE A 137 -16.52 2.03 -10.57
CA ILE A 137 -17.76 2.69 -10.17
C ILE A 137 -18.79 1.67 -9.69
N LYS A 138 -19.02 0.60 -10.47
CA LYS A 138 -19.97 -0.44 -10.11
C LYS A 138 -19.63 -1.07 -8.75
N ARG A 139 -18.38 -1.41 -8.51
CA ARG A 139 -17.92 -1.99 -7.23
C ARG A 139 -18.07 -1.03 -6.06
N GLU A 140 -17.74 0.25 -6.24
CA GLU A 140 -17.88 1.25 -5.17
C GLU A 140 -19.35 1.58 -4.86
N MET A 141 -20.25 1.55 -5.86
CA MET A 141 -21.69 1.65 -5.65
C MET A 141 -22.22 0.50 -4.79
N GLU A 142 -21.82 -0.73 -5.09
CA GLU A 142 -22.21 -1.93 -4.34
C GLU A 142 -21.65 -1.91 -2.90
N LEU A 143 -20.39 -1.50 -2.73
CA LEU A 143 -19.69 -1.53 -1.44
C LEU A 143 -20.15 -0.42 -0.49
N LEU A 144 -20.36 0.79 -1.01
CA LEU A 144 -20.60 2.00 -0.21
C LEU A 144 -22.04 2.52 -0.31
N SER A 145 -22.91 1.86 -1.09
CA SER A 145 -24.29 2.30 -1.36
C SER A 145 -24.33 3.72 -1.96
N PHE A 146 -23.34 4.08 -2.78
CA PHE A 146 -23.28 5.34 -3.48
C PHE A 146 -24.05 5.28 -4.80
N ASP A 147 -24.56 6.44 -5.28
CA ASP A 147 -24.92 6.58 -6.68
C ASP A 147 -23.65 6.65 -7.56
N ALA A 148 -23.80 6.50 -8.88
CA ALA A 148 -22.71 6.44 -9.83
C ALA A 148 -21.82 7.68 -9.81
N LYS A 149 -22.42 8.88 -9.70
CA LYS A 149 -21.68 10.15 -9.66
C LYS A 149 -20.85 10.29 -8.40
N LYS A 150 -21.41 9.91 -7.27
CA LYS A 150 -20.71 9.93 -5.97
C LYS A 150 -19.59 8.89 -5.94
N ALA A 151 -19.81 7.69 -6.49
CA ALA A 151 -18.82 6.64 -6.60
C ALA A 151 -17.63 7.09 -7.48
N GLU A 152 -17.90 7.68 -8.64
CA GLU A 152 -16.87 8.23 -9.52
C GLU A 152 -16.04 9.32 -8.84
N GLN A 153 -16.70 10.29 -8.19
CA GLN A 153 -16.00 11.34 -7.46
C GLN A 153 -15.14 10.79 -6.31
N HIS A 154 -15.65 9.79 -5.59
CA HIS A 154 -14.91 9.09 -4.54
C HIS A 154 -13.64 8.43 -5.09
N ILE A 155 -13.74 7.70 -6.21
CA ILE A 155 -12.60 7.04 -6.87
C ILE A 155 -11.55 8.06 -7.28
N ILE A 156 -11.95 9.12 -7.98
CA ILE A 156 -11.03 10.17 -8.47
C ILE A 156 -10.29 10.82 -7.29
N THR A 157 -11.03 11.18 -6.23
CA THR A 157 -10.47 11.83 -5.05
C THR A 157 -9.50 10.91 -4.33
N THR A 158 -9.88 9.65 -4.11
CA THR A 158 -9.06 8.65 -3.44
C THR A 158 -7.77 8.35 -4.22
N ASP A 159 -7.86 8.17 -5.54
CA ASP A 159 -6.69 7.88 -6.36
C ASP A 159 -5.74 9.08 -6.48
N LYS A 160 -6.27 10.30 -6.62
CA LYS A 160 -5.47 11.53 -6.57
C LYS A 160 -4.70 11.64 -5.25
N TYR A 161 -5.35 11.30 -4.17
CA TYR A 161 -4.77 11.30 -2.85
C TYR A 161 -3.63 10.28 -2.70
N ARG A 162 -3.87 9.02 -3.12
CA ARG A 162 -2.85 7.96 -3.11
C ARG A 162 -1.64 8.33 -3.97
N ALA A 163 -1.88 8.89 -5.15
CA ALA A 163 -0.81 9.36 -6.03
C ALA A 163 0.03 10.47 -5.38
N GLY A 164 -0.62 11.44 -4.72
CA GLY A 164 0.06 12.52 -4.00
C GLY A 164 0.90 12.00 -2.82
N PHE A 165 0.33 11.12 -2.01
CA PHE A 165 1.02 10.46 -0.91
C PHE A 165 2.26 9.69 -1.38
N TYR A 166 2.09 8.86 -2.41
CA TYR A 166 3.17 8.06 -2.96
C TYR A 166 4.30 8.94 -3.53
N LYS A 167 3.95 9.94 -4.34
CA LYS A 167 4.94 10.86 -4.91
C LYS A 167 5.71 11.64 -3.85
N TYR A 168 5.04 12.07 -2.79
CA TYR A 168 5.69 12.80 -1.70
C TYR A 168 6.75 11.96 -1.00
N HIS A 169 6.40 10.75 -0.58
CA HIS A 169 7.30 9.91 0.21
C HIS A 169 8.35 9.16 -0.63
N THR A 170 8.10 8.95 -1.92
CA THR A 170 8.98 8.14 -2.77
C THR A 170 9.66 8.91 -3.89
N GLY A 171 9.13 10.07 -4.26
CA GLY A 171 9.55 10.83 -5.45
C GLY A 171 9.09 10.21 -6.77
N ARG A 172 8.40 9.05 -6.75
CA ARG A 172 8.01 8.26 -7.94
C ARG A 172 6.57 8.53 -8.35
N GLU A 173 6.28 8.25 -9.63
CA GLU A 173 4.89 8.28 -10.13
C GLU A 173 4.18 6.97 -9.76
N TRP A 174 3.05 7.09 -9.07
CA TRP A 174 2.28 5.97 -8.51
C TRP A 174 1.80 4.95 -9.56
N LYS A 175 1.40 5.41 -10.75
CA LYS A 175 0.89 4.56 -11.84
C LYS A 175 1.98 4.15 -12.84
N ASN A 176 3.27 4.44 -12.58
CA ASN A 176 4.34 4.01 -13.48
C ASN A 176 4.55 2.49 -13.35
N PRO A 177 4.30 1.70 -14.41
CA PRO A 177 4.45 0.24 -14.37
C PRO A 177 5.87 -0.23 -14.07
N GLU A 178 6.89 0.59 -14.33
CA GLU A 178 8.29 0.28 -14.02
C GLU A 178 8.59 0.14 -12.51
N ASN A 179 7.65 0.59 -11.66
CA ASN A 179 7.79 0.43 -10.22
C ASN A 179 7.34 -0.96 -9.72
N TYR A 180 6.75 -1.79 -10.57
CA TYR A 180 6.05 -3.02 -10.17
C TYR A 180 6.51 -4.22 -10.99
N ASP A 181 6.66 -5.35 -10.33
CA ASP A 181 7.01 -6.62 -10.98
C ASP A 181 5.84 -7.17 -11.80
N LEU A 182 4.59 -6.95 -11.34
CA LEU A 182 3.37 -7.38 -12.01
C LEU A 182 2.32 -6.26 -12.00
N CYS A 183 1.78 -5.92 -13.18
CA CYS A 183 0.63 -5.04 -13.32
C CYS A 183 -0.58 -5.84 -13.80
N LEU A 184 -1.67 -5.88 -12.99
CA LEU A 184 -2.86 -6.68 -13.28
C LEU A 184 -4.09 -5.80 -13.43
N ASN A 185 -4.78 -5.92 -14.59
CA ASN A 185 -6.07 -5.30 -14.84
C ASN A 185 -7.19 -6.32 -14.57
N THR A 186 -7.98 -6.07 -13.53
CA THR A 186 -9.06 -6.96 -13.08
C THR A 186 -10.38 -6.78 -13.83
N GLY A 187 -10.40 -6.00 -14.89
CA GLY A 187 -11.64 -5.66 -15.61
C GLY A 187 -12.31 -6.82 -16.36
N LYS A 188 -11.53 -7.87 -16.68
CA LYS A 188 -11.99 -9.02 -17.47
C LYS A 188 -11.98 -10.36 -16.70
N PHE A 189 -11.49 -10.36 -15.47
CA PHE A 189 -11.32 -11.55 -14.65
C PHE A 189 -12.12 -11.42 -13.35
N ASP A 190 -12.60 -12.55 -12.84
CA ASP A 190 -13.07 -12.64 -11.46
C ASP A 190 -11.89 -12.63 -10.46
N TYR A 191 -12.19 -12.57 -9.19
CA TYR A 191 -11.14 -12.48 -8.16
C TYR A 191 -10.31 -13.75 -8.05
N GLU A 192 -10.90 -14.91 -8.23
CA GLU A 192 -10.21 -16.19 -8.17
C GLU A 192 -9.19 -16.33 -9.30
N THR A 193 -9.59 -16.01 -10.53
CA THR A 193 -8.67 -15.98 -11.68
C THR A 193 -7.53 -14.97 -11.47
N CYS A 194 -7.82 -13.80 -10.89
CA CYS A 194 -6.78 -12.82 -10.55
C CYS A 194 -5.78 -13.40 -9.54
N VAL A 195 -6.26 -14.12 -8.52
CA VAL A 195 -5.42 -14.78 -7.52
C VAL A 195 -4.57 -15.88 -8.17
N ASP A 196 -5.13 -16.71 -9.06
CA ASP A 196 -4.38 -17.75 -9.78
C ASP A 196 -3.21 -17.16 -10.59
N ILE A 197 -3.43 -16.03 -11.27
CA ILE A 197 -2.38 -15.31 -12.02
C ILE A 197 -1.27 -14.85 -11.07
N ILE A 198 -1.65 -14.24 -9.94
CA ILE A 198 -0.70 -13.73 -8.96
C ILE A 198 0.09 -14.88 -8.31
N GLU A 199 -0.57 -15.97 -7.92
CA GLU A 199 0.10 -17.15 -7.36
C GLU A 199 1.11 -17.76 -8.33
N ASN A 200 0.75 -17.89 -9.60
CA ASN A 200 1.66 -18.39 -10.62
C ASN A 200 2.89 -17.49 -10.78
N TYR A 201 2.68 -16.17 -10.76
CA TYR A 201 3.80 -15.22 -10.77
C TYR A 201 4.71 -15.42 -9.55
N ILE A 202 4.14 -15.48 -8.34
CA ILE A 202 4.90 -15.68 -7.09
C ILE A 202 5.72 -16.96 -7.14
N LYS A 203 5.09 -18.07 -7.53
CA LYS A 203 5.76 -19.38 -7.67
C LYS A 203 6.96 -19.32 -8.62
N THR A 204 6.76 -18.68 -9.77
CA THR A 204 7.84 -18.51 -10.78
C THR A 204 8.97 -17.64 -10.25
N ARG A 205 8.64 -16.52 -9.60
CA ARG A 205 9.61 -15.55 -9.06
C ARG A 205 10.44 -16.15 -7.93
N LEU A 206 9.82 -16.93 -7.03
CA LEU A 206 10.51 -17.57 -5.91
C LEU A 206 11.34 -18.80 -6.36
N ALA A 207 10.89 -19.54 -7.37
CA ALA A 207 11.65 -20.66 -7.92
C ALA A 207 12.94 -20.22 -8.65
N GLY A 208 12.95 -19.02 -9.24
CA GLY A 208 14.12 -18.47 -9.94
C GLY A 208 15.19 -17.86 -9.00
N ASN A 209 14.97 -17.83 -7.69
CA ASN A 209 15.91 -17.34 -6.69
C ASN A 209 16.67 -18.47 -5.96
N ASN A 210 16.50 -19.74 -6.39
CA ASN A 210 17.23 -20.90 -5.89
C ASN A 210 18.39 -21.26 -6.89
#